data_7b993e81ca5b0f009ca9c4ce2bfe1b18
#
_entry.id   7b993e81ca5b0f009ca9c4ce2bfe1b18
#
_cell.length_a   1.000
_cell.length_b   1.000
_cell.length_c   1.000
_cell.angle_alpha   90.00
_cell.angle_beta   90.00
_cell.angle_gamma   90.00
#
_symmetry.space_group_name_H-M   'P 1'
#
loop_
_entity.id
_entity.type
_entity.pdbx_description
1 polymer ?
#
loop_
_entity_poly.entity_id
_entity_poly.type
_entity_poly.pdbx_seq_one_letter_code
_entity_poly.pdbx_strand_id
1 'polypeptide(L)'
;MPIVRPTTRWTLLGLTLAALGVAQATLTATDRQTVQAPKFEVDPMWPKPLPNHWVLGSVIGVGVDSKDHIFIIHRGDSTLNQRTETGMNANPPIGECCQSAPPILEFDPAGNLVKAWGGPGQGYEWPSSNHGVSVDDKDNVWIGGNGVGDSHILKFSHDGKFLQQIGVPKQAVNSNDSTHFGRVAKITFDVKAQEAYVADGYGNRRVAVLDMPTGKLKRFWGAYGNKPDDARTPPYDPSAPLIQQFRNPVHCAEPTNDGLVYVCDRPNDRIQVFQKDGKFVKEVRVFPNTRGDGSVWDIAFSKDPAQKYLYLADGKNERVYVMDRQSLEILTYFGDGGRQPGQWFAVHSIATDSKGNIYTTETYEGKRLQKFAYRGIQAVKRGAQGVPWPVRAGAARD
;
A
#
# COMPACT_ATOMS: atom_id res chain seq x y z
N MET A 1 -86.33 -10.77 -7.07
CA MET A 1 -84.98 -11.32 -6.66
C MET A 1 -83.94 -10.58 -7.48
N PRO A 2 -83.12 -9.71 -6.93
CA PRO A 2 -82.04 -9.06 -7.69
C PRO A 2 -80.76 -9.85 -7.56
N ILE A 3 -80.07 -10.01 -8.68
CA ILE A 3 -78.79 -10.66 -8.82
C ILE A 3 -77.69 -9.74 -8.35
N VAL A 4 -76.95 -10.12 -7.28
CA VAL A 4 -75.75 -9.40 -6.79
C VAL A 4 -74.54 -9.89 -7.62
N ARG A 5 -73.84 -8.97 -8.30
CA ARG A 5 -72.59 -9.23 -8.99
C ARG A 5 -71.41 -9.10 -8.00
N PRO A 6 -70.45 -10.03 -7.94
CA PRO A 6 -69.25 -9.94 -7.15
C PRO A 6 -68.08 -9.42 -8.02
N THR A 7 -67.78 -8.11 -7.98
CA THR A 7 -66.68 -7.54 -8.76
C THR A 7 -65.70 -6.62 -8.01
N THR A 8 -65.63 -6.69 -6.67
CA THR A 8 -64.81 -5.71 -5.94
C THR A 8 -63.66 -6.32 -5.09
N ARG A 9 -63.52 -7.63 -5.02
CA ARG A 9 -62.49 -8.24 -4.16
C ARG A 9 -61.19 -8.61 -4.85
N TRP A 10 -61.13 -8.73 -6.17
CA TRP A 10 -59.96 -9.18 -6.90
C TRP A 10 -59.00 -8.03 -7.28
N THR A 11 -59.46 -6.80 -7.40
CA THR A 11 -58.61 -5.62 -7.73
C THR A 11 -57.78 -5.14 -6.55
N LEU A 12 -58.22 -5.31 -5.33
CA LEU A 12 -57.41 -4.94 -4.15
C LEU A 12 -56.27 -5.93 -3.86
N LEU A 13 -56.45 -7.22 -4.15
CA LEU A 13 -55.41 -8.24 -3.97
C LEU A 13 -54.29 -8.09 -5.02
N GLY A 14 -54.64 -7.74 -6.25
CA GLY A 14 -53.68 -7.48 -7.33
C GLY A 14 -52.78 -6.30 -7.10
N LEU A 15 -53.32 -5.19 -6.56
CA LEU A 15 -52.56 -3.99 -6.26
C LEU A 15 -51.61 -4.16 -5.06
N THR A 16 -51.98 -4.93 -4.03
CA THR A 16 -51.10 -5.23 -2.89
C THR A 16 -49.96 -6.16 -3.27
N LEU A 17 -50.19 -7.14 -4.12
CA LEU A 17 -49.13 -8.01 -4.64
C LEU A 17 -48.16 -7.28 -5.57
N ALA A 18 -48.64 -6.37 -6.41
CA ALA A 18 -47.80 -5.52 -7.27
C ALA A 18 -46.94 -4.53 -6.44
N ALA A 19 -47.53 -3.93 -5.40
CA ALA A 19 -46.80 -3.01 -4.50
C ALA A 19 -45.73 -3.73 -3.67
N LEU A 20 -46.00 -4.95 -3.19
CA LEU A 20 -45.00 -5.80 -2.51
C LEU A 20 -43.90 -6.27 -3.46
N GLY A 21 -44.22 -6.61 -4.69
CA GLY A 21 -43.24 -7.01 -5.70
C GLY A 21 -42.30 -5.85 -6.12
N VAL A 22 -42.83 -4.63 -6.25
CA VAL A 22 -42.01 -3.45 -6.56
C VAL A 22 -41.17 -3.03 -5.36
N ALA A 23 -41.68 -3.13 -4.12
CA ALA A 23 -40.89 -2.87 -2.91
C ALA A 23 -39.76 -3.88 -2.74
N GLN A 24 -39.99 -5.15 -3.00
CA GLN A 24 -38.97 -6.21 -2.96
C GLN A 24 -37.94 -6.06 -4.09
N ALA A 25 -38.34 -5.68 -5.29
CA ALA A 25 -37.43 -5.43 -6.42
C ALA A 25 -36.58 -4.17 -6.19
N THR A 26 -37.11 -3.12 -5.56
CA THR A 26 -36.35 -1.92 -5.19
C THR A 26 -35.38 -2.21 -4.05
N LEU A 27 -35.75 -2.99 -3.02
CA LEU A 27 -34.85 -3.42 -1.95
C LEU A 27 -33.70 -4.27 -2.50
N THR A 28 -33.96 -5.25 -3.38
CA THR A 28 -32.92 -6.08 -3.98
C THR A 28 -32.03 -5.30 -4.96
N ALA A 29 -32.54 -4.29 -5.65
CA ALA A 29 -31.76 -3.42 -6.53
C ALA A 29 -30.84 -2.47 -5.72
N THR A 30 -31.32 -1.95 -4.60
CA THR A 30 -30.54 -1.11 -3.68
C THR A 30 -29.43 -1.93 -2.99
N ASP A 31 -29.73 -3.17 -2.60
CA ASP A 31 -28.78 -4.10 -1.99
C ASP A 31 -27.63 -4.49 -2.97
N ARG A 32 -27.89 -4.50 -4.26
CA ARG A 32 -26.86 -4.76 -5.28
C ARG A 32 -25.95 -3.55 -5.54
N GLN A 33 -26.36 -2.34 -5.17
CA GLN A 33 -25.59 -1.12 -5.38
C GLN A 33 -24.69 -0.74 -4.19
N THR A 34 -24.96 -1.29 -3.01
CA THR A 34 -24.19 -1.00 -1.79
C THR A 34 -23.59 -2.27 -1.20
N VAL A 35 -22.55 -2.08 -0.39
CA VAL A 35 -21.87 -3.14 0.35
C VAL A 35 -21.43 -2.61 1.71
N GLN A 36 -21.44 -3.48 2.74
CA GLN A 36 -20.89 -3.15 4.04
C GLN A 36 -19.35 -3.21 3.97
N ALA A 37 -18.71 -2.06 4.04
CA ALA A 37 -17.25 -1.98 3.95
C ALA A 37 -16.71 -0.79 4.76
N PRO A 38 -15.41 -0.78 5.07
CA PRO A 38 -14.72 0.35 5.64
C PRO A 38 -14.95 1.64 4.83
N LYS A 39 -15.32 2.71 5.54
CA LYS A 39 -15.41 4.06 4.98
C LYS A 39 -14.29 4.92 5.52
N PHE A 40 -13.74 5.75 4.65
CA PHE A 40 -12.64 6.66 4.96
C PHE A 40 -13.01 8.10 4.59
N GLU A 41 -12.36 9.04 5.29
CA GLU A 41 -12.39 10.46 4.95
C GLU A 41 -10.96 10.99 5.02
N VAL A 42 -10.53 11.74 3.99
CA VAL A 42 -9.22 12.36 4.01
C VAL A 42 -9.14 13.42 5.11
N ASP A 43 -8.01 13.45 5.82
CA ASP A 43 -7.66 14.55 6.72
C ASP A 43 -6.80 15.56 5.93
N PRO A 44 -7.39 16.65 5.42
CA PRO A 44 -6.67 17.58 4.55
C PRO A 44 -5.62 18.42 5.29
N MET A 45 -5.61 18.39 6.62
CA MET A 45 -4.68 19.15 7.46
C MET A 45 -3.58 18.27 8.07
N TRP A 46 -3.51 17.00 7.66
CA TRP A 46 -2.48 16.07 8.10
C TRP A 46 -1.54 15.69 6.91
N PRO A 47 -0.22 15.67 7.09
CA PRO A 47 0.55 16.15 8.25
C PRO A 47 0.57 17.66 8.33
N LYS A 48 1.04 18.19 9.47
CA LYS A 48 1.27 19.62 9.62
C LYS A 48 2.48 20.09 8.79
N PRO A 49 2.57 21.40 8.48
CA PRO A 49 3.70 21.93 7.73
C PRO A 49 5.04 21.57 8.36
N LEU A 50 6.01 21.23 7.51
CA LEU A 50 7.37 20.92 7.95
C LEU A 50 8.12 22.18 8.37
N PRO A 51 9.01 22.09 9.38
CA PRO A 51 9.88 23.20 9.77
C PRO A 51 11.02 23.41 8.76
N ASN A 52 11.84 24.44 8.99
CA ASN A 52 13.12 24.67 8.32
C ASN A 52 13.02 24.79 6.79
N HIS A 53 11.88 25.23 6.27
CA HIS A 53 11.62 25.26 4.82
C HIS A 53 11.81 23.89 4.13
N TRP A 54 11.62 22.79 4.87
CA TRP A 54 11.76 21.46 4.32
C TRP A 54 10.62 21.10 3.37
N VAL A 55 11.01 20.46 2.26
CA VAL A 55 10.09 19.85 1.29
C VAL A 55 10.42 18.38 1.11
N LEU A 56 9.40 17.61 0.74
CA LEU A 56 9.53 16.18 0.46
C LEU A 56 9.83 15.94 -1.01
N GLY A 57 10.79 15.07 -1.29
CA GLY A 57 10.90 14.41 -2.61
C GLY A 57 9.88 13.28 -2.74
N SER A 58 10.04 12.43 -3.76
CA SER A 58 9.20 11.23 -3.94
C SER A 58 9.12 10.41 -2.66
N VAL A 59 7.92 10.28 -2.06
CA VAL A 59 7.71 9.53 -0.82
C VAL A 59 7.38 8.08 -1.19
N ILE A 60 8.31 7.17 -0.88
CA ILE A 60 8.27 5.79 -1.40
C ILE A 60 8.02 4.72 -0.34
N GLY A 61 7.88 5.09 0.91
CA GLY A 61 7.60 4.13 1.97
C GLY A 61 6.86 4.76 3.14
N VAL A 62 6.02 3.98 3.81
CA VAL A 62 5.34 4.33 5.06
C VAL A 62 5.31 3.14 5.99
N GLY A 63 5.65 3.35 7.26
CA GLY A 63 5.56 2.40 8.36
C GLY A 63 4.86 3.03 9.57
N VAL A 64 4.34 2.19 10.46
CA VAL A 64 3.65 2.61 11.69
C VAL A 64 4.28 1.88 12.86
N ASP A 65 4.64 2.59 13.91
CA ASP A 65 5.21 2.02 15.13
C ASP A 65 4.15 1.59 16.16
N SER A 66 4.61 1.10 17.31
CA SER A 66 3.75 0.63 18.41
C SER A 66 2.92 1.73 19.08
N LYS A 67 3.23 3.01 18.84
CA LYS A 67 2.55 4.20 19.38
C LYS A 67 1.67 4.92 18.35
N ASP A 68 1.47 4.31 17.19
CA ASP A 68 0.82 4.91 16.02
C ASP A 68 1.59 6.12 15.44
N HIS A 69 2.91 6.23 15.66
CA HIS A 69 3.72 7.20 14.93
C HIS A 69 3.95 6.72 13.50
N ILE A 70 3.97 7.65 12.59
CA ILE A 70 4.04 7.39 11.15
C ILE A 70 5.44 7.72 10.66
N PHE A 71 6.16 6.69 10.24
CA PHE A 71 7.46 6.82 9.59
C PHE A 71 7.29 6.87 8.07
N ILE A 72 7.93 7.83 7.44
CA ILE A 72 8.07 7.84 5.98
C ILE A 72 9.53 7.83 5.58
N ILE A 73 9.78 7.35 4.36
CA ILE A 73 11.06 7.54 3.68
C ILE A 73 10.83 8.18 2.32
N HIS A 74 11.63 9.19 2.01
CA HIS A 74 11.57 9.88 0.72
C HIS A 74 12.95 10.04 0.08
N ARG A 75 13.00 10.32 -1.22
CA ARG A 75 14.24 10.36 -2.00
C ARG A 75 14.92 11.70 -2.02
N GLY A 76 14.42 12.69 -1.30
CA GLY A 76 15.06 13.99 -1.13
C GLY A 76 15.57 14.59 -2.44
N ASP A 77 16.81 15.08 -2.40
CA ASP A 77 17.46 15.81 -3.50
C ASP A 77 17.49 15.04 -4.83
N SER A 78 17.53 13.72 -4.81
CA SER A 78 17.53 12.92 -6.04
C SER A 78 16.24 13.04 -6.88
N THR A 79 15.16 13.57 -6.28
CA THR A 79 13.85 13.74 -6.92
C THR A 79 13.30 15.16 -6.81
N LEU A 80 14.06 16.07 -6.24
CA LEU A 80 13.73 17.49 -6.13
C LEU A 80 14.55 18.32 -7.12
N ASN A 81 13.92 19.29 -7.74
CA ASN A 81 14.56 20.19 -8.69
C ASN A 81 15.07 21.43 -7.97
N GLN A 82 16.40 21.61 -7.93
CA GLN A 82 17.01 22.77 -7.27
C GLN A 82 16.53 24.12 -7.83
N ARG A 83 16.24 24.18 -9.12
CA ARG A 83 15.79 25.44 -9.74
C ARG A 83 14.37 25.85 -9.33
N THR A 84 13.51 24.88 -9.02
CA THR A 84 12.08 25.15 -8.81
C THR A 84 11.57 24.76 -7.43
N GLU A 85 12.28 23.86 -6.72
CA GLU A 85 11.79 23.29 -5.46
C GLU A 85 12.75 23.50 -4.28
N THR A 86 14.07 23.42 -4.50
CA THR A 86 15.09 23.48 -3.42
C THR A 86 16.19 24.50 -3.72
N GLY A 87 15.80 25.74 -3.97
CA GLY A 87 16.76 26.82 -4.31
C GLY A 87 17.84 27.07 -3.26
N MET A 88 17.56 26.74 -1.98
CA MET A 88 18.56 26.84 -0.91
C MET A 88 19.68 25.79 -1.02
N ASN A 89 19.42 24.65 -1.67
CA ASN A 89 20.42 23.57 -1.86
C ASN A 89 21.38 23.81 -3.02
N ALA A 90 21.14 24.85 -3.83
CA ALA A 90 22.05 25.21 -4.91
C ALA A 90 23.32 25.86 -4.36
N ASN A 91 24.43 25.77 -5.10
CA ASN A 91 25.69 26.43 -4.73
C ASN A 91 26.22 27.33 -5.88
N PRO A 92 26.14 28.68 -5.76
CA PRO A 92 25.51 29.41 -4.65
C PRO A 92 24.00 29.24 -4.60
N PRO A 93 23.34 29.49 -3.46
CA PRO A 93 21.87 29.45 -3.36
C PRO A 93 21.20 30.39 -4.38
N ILE A 94 20.14 29.92 -5.02
CA ILE A 94 19.37 30.65 -6.04
C ILE A 94 17.99 31.08 -5.55
N GLY A 95 17.68 30.81 -4.27
CA GLY A 95 16.44 31.19 -3.61
C GLY A 95 16.56 31.16 -2.10
N GLU A 96 15.64 31.86 -1.41
CA GLU A 96 15.55 31.89 0.05
C GLU A 96 14.69 30.73 0.62
N CYS A 97 14.08 29.97 -0.22
CA CYS A 97 13.33 28.74 0.02
C CYS A 97 13.63 27.74 -1.12
N CYS A 98 13.55 26.52 -0.93
CA CYS A 98 13.40 25.64 0.22
C CYS A 98 14.55 24.63 0.19
N GLN A 99 14.58 23.65 1.11
CA GLN A 99 15.59 22.59 1.13
C GLN A 99 14.94 21.21 1.34
N SER A 100 15.64 20.17 0.93
CA SER A 100 15.20 18.80 1.13
C SER A 100 15.16 18.45 2.61
N ALA A 101 14.09 17.79 3.07
CA ALA A 101 14.07 17.18 4.39
C ALA A 101 15.07 16.01 4.48
N PRO A 102 15.51 15.62 5.70
CA PRO A 102 16.19 14.33 5.90
C PRO A 102 15.39 13.15 5.37
N PRO A 103 16.03 12.05 4.90
CA PRO A 103 15.33 10.96 4.22
C PRO A 103 14.22 10.27 5.00
N ILE A 104 14.33 10.17 6.33
CA ILE A 104 13.31 9.55 7.21
C ILE A 104 12.70 10.64 8.08
N LEU A 105 11.36 10.69 8.10
CA LEU A 105 10.59 11.55 8.99
C LEU A 105 9.62 10.71 9.80
N GLU A 106 9.49 11.06 11.08
CA GLU A 106 8.55 10.49 12.03
C GLU A 106 7.52 11.55 12.42
N PHE A 107 6.23 11.21 12.28
CA PHE A 107 5.11 12.07 12.67
C PHE A 107 4.31 11.41 13.79
N ASP A 108 3.84 12.20 14.74
CA ASP A 108 2.84 11.72 15.70
C ASP A 108 1.45 11.55 15.04
N PRO A 109 0.49 10.88 15.70
CA PRO A 109 -0.85 10.69 15.16
C PRO A 109 -1.61 12.00 14.82
N ALA A 110 -1.22 13.13 15.45
CA ALA A 110 -1.78 14.45 15.19
C ALA A 110 -1.10 15.18 14.01
N GLY A 111 -0.07 14.57 13.42
CA GLY A 111 0.65 15.09 12.26
C GLY A 111 1.81 16.05 12.58
N ASN A 112 2.20 16.17 13.85
CA ASN A 112 3.40 16.93 14.18
C ASN A 112 4.64 16.12 13.80
N LEU A 113 5.64 16.77 13.21
CA LEU A 113 6.95 16.17 13.02
C LEU A 113 7.62 15.95 14.38
N VAL A 114 7.92 14.69 14.70
CA VAL A 114 8.60 14.31 15.95
C VAL A 114 10.11 14.25 15.73
N LYS A 115 10.53 13.65 14.61
CA LYS A 115 11.94 13.42 14.31
C LYS A 115 12.20 13.37 12.80
N ALA A 116 13.43 13.74 12.42
CA ALA A 116 13.91 13.60 11.05
C ALA A 116 15.39 13.19 11.08
N TRP A 117 15.76 12.17 10.29
CA TRP A 117 17.10 11.60 10.27
C TRP A 117 17.35 10.76 9.02
N GLY A 118 18.54 10.15 8.92
CA GLY A 118 18.92 9.24 7.83
C GLY A 118 19.90 9.88 6.86
N GLY A 119 20.30 9.09 5.87
CA GLY A 119 21.36 9.44 4.93
C GLY A 119 22.68 8.70 5.22
N PRO A 120 23.74 8.99 4.45
CA PRO A 120 25.05 8.39 4.66
C PRO A 120 25.57 8.56 6.08
N GLY A 121 26.21 7.51 6.64
CA GLY A 121 26.73 7.51 7.99
C GLY A 121 27.89 6.55 8.17
N GLN A 122 28.33 6.36 9.40
CA GLN A 122 29.46 5.47 9.72
C GLN A 122 28.99 4.03 9.97
N GLY A 123 29.73 3.08 9.45
CA GLY A 123 29.49 1.64 9.68
C GLY A 123 28.45 1.00 8.78
N TYR A 124 27.85 1.76 7.87
CA TYR A 124 26.88 1.25 6.89
C TYR A 124 26.96 2.05 5.58
N GLU A 125 26.43 1.49 4.51
CA GLU A 125 26.24 2.21 3.25
C GLU A 125 24.76 2.52 3.05
N TRP A 126 24.40 3.82 2.94
CA TRP A 126 23.04 4.24 2.66
C TRP A 126 22.66 3.86 1.23
N PRO A 127 21.45 3.29 0.98
CA PRO A 127 21.04 2.93 -0.36
C PRO A 127 21.13 4.10 -1.34
N SER A 128 21.62 3.82 -2.54
CA SER A 128 21.72 4.83 -3.61
C SER A 128 20.37 5.35 -4.05
N SER A 129 19.33 4.53 -3.93
CA SER A 129 17.93 4.90 -4.09
C SER A 129 17.11 4.17 -3.02
N ASN A 130 16.98 4.80 -1.86
CA ASN A 130 16.21 4.25 -0.74
C ASN A 130 14.78 3.91 -1.17
N HIS A 131 14.26 2.79 -0.61
CA HIS A 131 12.94 2.27 -0.93
C HIS A 131 12.39 1.47 0.24
N GLY A 132 11.11 1.69 0.54
CA GLY A 132 10.42 1.05 1.64
C GLY A 132 11.00 1.42 3.03
N VAL A 133 10.13 1.70 3.96
CA VAL A 133 10.44 1.82 5.39
C VAL A 133 9.43 0.98 6.15
N SER A 134 9.90 0.23 7.14
CA SER A 134 9.05 -0.61 7.98
C SER A 134 9.55 -0.55 9.42
N VAL A 135 8.62 -0.69 10.37
CA VAL A 135 8.92 -0.65 11.81
C VAL A 135 8.58 -2.00 12.42
N ASP A 136 9.55 -2.63 13.10
CA ASP A 136 9.36 -3.94 13.72
C ASP A 136 8.68 -3.83 15.12
N ASP A 137 8.42 -4.97 15.78
CA ASP A 137 7.77 -5.05 17.08
C ASP A 137 8.59 -4.46 18.25
N LYS A 138 9.83 -4.10 18.00
CA LYS A 138 10.72 -3.40 18.95
C LYS A 138 10.92 -1.94 18.55
N ASP A 139 10.08 -1.45 17.66
CA ASP A 139 10.17 -0.13 17.05
C ASP A 139 11.50 0.14 16.31
N ASN A 140 12.20 -0.92 15.85
CA ASN A 140 13.36 -0.71 14.99
C ASN A 140 12.90 -0.43 13.56
N VAL A 141 13.62 0.46 12.90
CA VAL A 141 13.34 0.91 11.53
C VAL A 141 14.19 0.14 10.55
N TRP A 142 13.53 -0.52 9.60
CA TRP A 142 14.18 -1.28 8.54
C TRP A 142 13.97 -0.57 7.21
N ILE A 143 15.02 -0.48 6.40
CA ILE A 143 14.97 0.13 5.08
C ILE A 143 15.65 -0.76 4.04
N GLY A 144 15.10 -0.73 2.83
CA GLY A 144 15.71 -1.29 1.64
C GLY A 144 16.11 -0.21 0.64
N GLY A 145 16.59 -0.64 -0.51
CA GLY A 145 16.90 0.24 -1.62
C GLY A 145 16.63 -0.43 -2.96
N ASN A 146 16.32 0.35 -3.98
CA ASN A 146 16.06 -0.13 -5.33
C ASN A 146 17.02 0.42 -6.40
N GLY A 147 18.05 1.13 -6.00
CA GLY A 147 19.10 1.61 -6.89
C GLY A 147 20.01 0.47 -7.38
N VAL A 148 20.77 0.74 -8.44
CA VAL A 148 21.77 -0.20 -8.92
C VAL A 148 22.84 -0.38 -7.85
N GLY A 149 23.06 -1.63 -7.43
CA GLY A 149 24.01 -1.96 -6.35
C GLY A 149 23.40 -1.90 -4.93
N ASP A 150 22.11 -1.57 -4.76
CA ASP A 150 21.45 -1.69 -3.47
C ASP A 150 21.12 -3.17 -3.20
N SER A 151 22.12 -3.91 -2.72
CA SER A 151 22.07 -5.36 -2.48
C SER A 151 22.04 -5.75 -1.00
N HIS A 152 21.55 -4.83 -0.16
CA HIS A 152 21.55 -4.95 1.29
C HIS A 152 20.29 -4.30 1.91
N ILE A 153 20.10 -4.59 3.19
CA ILE A 153 19.05 -4.02 4.06
C ILE A 153 19.76 -3.35 5.24
N LEU A 154 19.23 -2.22 5.69
CA LEU A 154 19.69 -1.54 6.90
C LEU A 154 18.64 -1.61 7.99
N LYS A 155 19.10 -1.78 9.23
CA LYS A 155 18.29 -1.75 10.44
C LYS A 155 18.83 -0.70 11.39
N PHE A 156 17.93 0.14 11.89
CA PHE A 156 18.21 1.19 12.87
C PHE A 156 17.32 1.02 14.09
N SER A 157 17.73 1.55 15.24
CA SER A 157 16.82 1.75 16.36
C SER A 157 15.76 2.81 16.00
N HIS A 158 14.70 2.90 16.79
CA HIS A 158 13.69 3.96 16.68
C HIS A 158 14.31 5.37 16.60
N ASP A 159 15.40 5.57 17.31
CA ASP A 159 16.12 6.85 17.36
C ASP A 159 17.09 7.09 16.19
N GLY A 160 17.16 6.20 15.22
CA GLY A 160 18.05 6.33 14.06
C GLY A 160 19.49 5.89 14.31
N LYS A 161 19.79 5.20 15.44
CA LYS A 161 21.12 4.62 15.67
C LYS A 161 21.25 3.35 14.82
N PHE A 162 22.33 3.25 14.03
CA PHE A 162 22.62 2.06 13.24
C PHE A 162 22.74 0.81 14.13
N LEU A 163 22.07 -0.26 13.73
CA LEU A 163 22.08 -1.56 14.42
C LEU A 163 22.70 -2.65 13.58
N GLN A 164 22.31 -2.76 12.31
CA GLN A 164 22.75 -3.86 11.46
C GLN A 164 22.63 -3.51 9.97
N GLN A 165 23.59 -4.02 9.17
CA GLN A 165 23.51 -4.15 7.72
C GLN A 165 23.43 -5.63 7.37
N ILE A 166 22.44 -6.03 6.58
CA ILE A 166 22.20 -7.39 6.12
C ILE A 166 22.45 -7.44 4.62
N GLY A 167 23.39 -8.24 4.20
CA GLY A 167 23.93 -8.22 2.84
C GLY A 167 25.07 -7.21 2.66
N VAL A 168 25.69 -7.22 1.50
CA VAL A 168 26.81 -6.34 1.14
C VAL A 168 26.39 -5.51 -0.07
N PRO A 169 26.57 -4.18 -0.04
CA PRO A 169 26.24 -3.32 -1.19
C PRO A 169 27.13 -3.60 -2.40
N LYS A 170 26.64 -3.22 -3.57
CA LYS A 170 27.37 -3.29 -4.86
C LYS A 170 27.75 -4.69 -5.29
N GLN A 171 27.01 -5.72 -4.83
CA GLN A 171 27.18 -7.08 -5.30
C GLN A 171 26.35 -7.38 -6.54
N ALA A 172 26.92 -8.18 -7.44
CA ALA A 172 26.12 -8.80 -8.50
C ALA A 172 25.33 -9.96 -7.89
N VAL A 173 24.01 -9.89 -7.99
CA VAL A 173 23.09 -10.84 -7.36
C VAL A 173 22.13 -11.44 -8.36
N ASN A 174 21.53 -12.57 -7.98
CA ASN A 174 20.44 -13.19 -8.70
C ASN A 174 19.37 -13.67 -7.70
N SER A 175 18.22 -14.08 -8.20
CA SER A 175 17.08 -14.47 -7.36
C SER A 175 17.32 -15.72 -6.49
N ASN A 176 18.42 -16.43 -6.66
CA ASN A 176 18.81 -17.59 -5.85
C ASN A 176 20.00 -17.29 -4.91
N ASP A 177 20.46 -16.04 -4.80
CA ASP A 177 21.50 -15.64 -3.87
C ASP A 177 21.03 -15.83 -2.42
N SER A 178 21.86 -16.45 -1.58
CA SER A 178 21.54 -16.75 -0.18
C SER A 178 22.01 -15.69 0.82
N THR A 179 22.74 -14.68 0.38
CA THR A 179 23.42 -13.71 1.23
C THR A 179 23.13 -12.26 0.91
N HIS A 180 22.71 -11.98 -0.34
CA HIS A 180 22.49 -10.63 -0.82
C HIS A 180 21.08 -10.49 -1.44
N PHE A 181 20.65 -9.25 -1.62
CA PHE A 181 19.34 -8.92 -2.14
C PHE A 181 19.46 -8.22 -3.50
N GLY A 182 18.44 -8.36 -4.31
CA GLY A 182 18.33 -7.72 -5.61
C GLY A 182 17.39 -6.52 -5.58
N ARG A 183 17.75 -5.45 -4.86
CA ARG A 183 17.00 -4.20 -4.86
C ARG A 183 15.62 -4.35 -4.20
N VAL A 184 15.64 -4.34 -2.87
CA VAL A 184 14.48 -4.59 -1.99
C VAL A 184 13.41 -3.52 -2.14
N ALA A 185 12.17 -3.94 -2.33
CA ALA A 185 11.01 -3.05 -2.41
C ALA A 185 10.41 -2.75 -1.03
N LYS A 186 10.10 -3.77 -0.23
CA LYS A 186 9.47 -3.64 1.08
C LYS A 186 9.87 -4.78 2.00
N ILE A 187 9.81 -4.54 3.30
CA ILE A 187 10.05 -5.54 4.35
C ILE A 187 8.85 -5.51 5.29
N THR A 188 8.34 -6.67 5.70
CA THR A 188 7.21 -6.78 6.63
C THR A 188 7.48 -7.87 7.64
N PHE A 189 6.71 -7.94 8.73
CA PHE A 189 7.07 -8.76 9.86
C PHE A 189 5.96 -9.70 10.30
N ASP A 190 6.31 -10.97 10.51
CA ASP A 190 5.56 -11.88 11.35
C ASP A 190 6.20 -11.90 12.74
N VAL A 191 5.69 -11.04 13.60
CA VAL A 191 6.20 -10.88 14.97
C VAL A 191 6.14 -12.17 15.75
N LYS A 192 5.07 -12.95 15.60
CA LYS A 192 4.89 -14.22 16.32
C LYS A 192 5.94 -15.27 15.93
N ALA A 193 6.31 -15.31 14.66
CA ALA A 193 7.34 -16.22 14.15
C ALA A 193 8.75 -15.63 14.22
N GLN A 194 8.90 -14.34 14.56
CA GLN A 194 10.13 -13.56 14.48
C GLN A 194 10.76 -13.66 13.09
N GLU A 195 9.94 -13.47 12.06
CA GLU A 195 10.32 -13.54 10.65
C GLU A 195 10.07 -12.23 9.93
N ALA A 196 11.05 -11.79 9.14
CA ALA A 196 10.91 -10.66 8.23
C ALA A 196 10.73 -11.18 6.79
N TYR A 197 9.67 -10.72 6.14
CA TYR A 197 9.32 -11.04 4.75
C TYR A 197 9.79 -9.90 3.85
N VAL A 198 10.70 -10.22 2.94
CA VAL A 198 11.35 -9.25 2.06
C VAL A 198 10.80 -9.42 0.65
N ALA A 199 10.14 -8.40 0.14
CA ALA A 199 9.82 -8.30 -1.28
C ALA A 199 11.12 -7.91 -2.03
N ASP A 200 11.89 -8.91 -2.40
CA ASP A 200 13.18 -8.77 -3.07
C ASP A 200 12.95 -8.76 -4.59
N GLY A 201 12.49 -7.61 -5.10
CA GLY A 201 11.76 -7.61 -6.36
C GLY A 201 12.25 -6.71 -7.48
N TYR A 202 12.97 -5.62 -7.24
CA TYR A 202 13.38 -4.74 -8.34
C TYR A 202 14.52 -5.29 -9.20
N GLY A 203 15.40 -6.11 -8.61
CA GLY A 203 16.45 -6.84 -9.32
C GLY A 203 16.20 -8.34 -9.33
N ASN A 204 15.75 -8.89 -8.22
CA ASN A 204 15.35 -10.28 -8.05
C ASN A 204 13.86 -10.49 -8.28
N ARG A 205 13.38 -11.74 -8.24
CA ARG A 205 11.99 -12.15 -8.46
C ARG A 205 11.53 -13.11 -7.38
N ARG A 206 11.62 -12.68 -6.11
CA ARG A 206 11.36 -13.56 -4.98
C ARG A 206 10.77 -12.84 -3.79
N VAL A 207 10.14 -13.63 -2.93
CA VAL A 207 9.96 -13.32 -1.52
C VAL A 207 11.09 -14.02 -0.76
N ALA A 208 11.85 -13.29 0.05
CA ALA A 208 12.86 -13.86 0.94
C ALA A 208 12.40 -13.71 2.39
N VAL A 209 12.63 -14.73 3.22
CA VAL A 209 12.25 -14.73 4.64
C VAL A 209 13.48 -14.81 5.48
N LEU A 210 13.63 -13.84 6.38
CA LEU A 210 14.77 -13.72 7.28
C LEU A 210 14.34 -14.01 8.73
N ASP A 211 15.27 -14.50 9.50
CA ASP A 211 15.20 -14.48 10.96
C ASP A 211 15.41 -13.03 11.43
N MET A 212 14.44 -12.44 12.11
CA MET A 212 14.48 -11.01 12.51
C MET A 212 15.64 -10.65 13.45
N PRO A 213 15.98 -11.49 14.46
CA PRO A 213 17.09 -11.20 15.34
C PRO A 213 18.46 -11.21 14.66
N THR A 214 18.70 -12.15 13.74
CA THR A 214 20.02 -12.39 13.16
C THR A 214 20.18 -11.84 11.75
N GLY A 215 19.09 -11.56 11.05
CA GLY A 215 19.09 -11.19 9.63
C GLY A 215 19.43 -12.35 8.69
N LYS A 216 19.55 -13.58 9.19
CA LYS A 216 19.88 -14.74 8.35
C LYS A 216 18.71 -15.18 7.49
N LEU A 217 18.99 -15.50 6.22
CA LEU A 217 18.00 -16.07 5.30
C LEU A 217 17.57 -17.45 5.79
N LYS A 218 16.26 -17.65 5.93
CA LYS A 218 15.64 -18.93 6.29
C LYS A 218 15.16 -19.71 5.07
N ARG A 219 14.52 -19.01 4.14
CA ARG A 219 13.93 -19.57 2.90
C ARG A 219 13.58 -18.45 1.93
N PHE A 220 13.28 -18.82 0.69
CA PHE A 220 12.74 -17.92 -0.33
C PHE A 220 11.96 -18.72 -1.38
N TRP A 221 11.13 -18.04 -2.15
CA TRP A 221 10.36 -18.62 -3.26
C TRP A 221 10.00 -17.57 -4.31
N GLY A 222 9.76 -18.05 -5.53
CA GLY A 222 9.23 -17.28 -6.66
C GLY A 222 7.72 -17.44 -6.81
N ALA A 223 7.18 -17.01 -7.95
CA ALA A 223 5.77 -17.18 -8.24
C ALA A 223 5.34 -18.65 -8.17
N TYR A 224 4.11 -18.89 -7.69
CA TYR A 224 3.52 -20.22 -7.47
C TYR A 224 4.29 -21.14 -6.50
N GLY A 225 5.21 -20.57 -5.71
CA GLY A 225 6.09 -21.35 -4.82
C GLY A 225 7.26 -22.01 -5.54
N ASN A 226 7.46 -21.74 -6.82
CA ASN A 226 8.54 -22.29 -7.61
C ASN A 226 9.89 -21.68 -7.19
N LYS A 227 10.98 -22.39 -7.54
CA LYS A 227 12.31 -21.79 -7.47
C LYS A 227 12.35 -20.56 -8.40
N PRO A 228 12.85 -19.41 -7.93
CA PRO A 228 12.95 -18.21 -8.78
C PRO A 228 13.79 -18.47 -10.03
N ASP A 229 13.35 -17.91 -11.15
CA ASP A 229 14.03 -17.96 -12.43
C ASP A 229 14.22 -16.53 -12.97
N ASP A 230 15.46 -16.17 -13.26
CA ASP A 230 15.84 -14.86 -13.78
C ASP A 230 15.82 -14.77 -15.31
N ALA A 231 15.39 -15.83 -16.00
CA ALA A 231 15.21 -15.80 -17.45
C ALA A 231 14.31 -14.65 -17.88
N ARG A 232 14.63 -14.04 -19.00
CA ARG A 232 13.87 -12.90 -19.53
C ARG A 232 12.41 -13.27 -19.76
N THR A 233 11.52 -12.53 -19.15
CA THR A 233 10.07 -12.65 -19.38
C THR A 233 9.65 -11.84 -20.62
N PRO A 234 8.67 -12.31 -21.41
CA PRO A 234 8.09 -11.50 -22.47
C PRO A 234 7.43 -10.24 -21.90
N PRO A 235 7.19 -9.18 -22.67
CA PRO A 235 6.38 -8.05 -22.24
C PRO A 235 5.04 -8.50 -21.65
N TYR A 236 4.47 -7.69 -20.73
CA TYR A 236 3.16 -7.99 -20.17
C TYR A 236 2.08 -7.85 -21.25
N ASP A 237 1.28 -8.90 -21.38
CA ASP A 237 0.11 -8.95 -22.27
C ASP A 237 -1.09 -9.44 -21.47
N PRO A 238 -2.14 -8.62 -21.25
CA PRO A 238 -3.32 -9.01 -20.50
C PRO A 238 -4.13 -10.15 -21.14
N SER A 239 -3.98 -10.40 -22.43
CA SER A 239 -4.64 -11.48 -23.16
C SER A 239 -3.87 -12.80 -23.15
N ALA A 240 -2.59 -12.76 -22.80
CA ALA A 240 -1.74 -13.96 -22.73
C ALA A 240 -1.99 -14.76 -21.43
N PRO A 241 -1.67 -16.06 -21.41
CA PRO A 241 -1.63 -16.84 -20.18
C PRO A 241 -0.70 -16.24 -19.14
N LEU A 242 -1.05 -16.37 -17.86
CA LEU A 242 -0.22 -15.89 -16.76
C LEU A 242 1.12 -16.62 -16.74
N ILE A 243 2.22 -15.85 -16.69
CA ILE A 243 3.55 -16.40 -16.59
C ILE A 243 3.79 -17.01 -15.21
N GLN A 244 4.63 -18.06 -15.17
CA GLN A 244 4.96 -18.82 -13.95
C GLN A 244 6.07 -18.17 -13.13
N GLN A 245 6.39 -16.92 -13.40
CA GLN A 245 7.40 -16.13 -12.72
C GLN A 245 6.79 -14.82 -12.21
N PHE A 246 7.38 -14.25 -11.15
CA PHE A 246 7.15 -12.86 -10.82
C PHE A 246 7.79 -11.94 -11.86
N ARG A 247 7.19 -10.76 -12.06
CA ARG A 247 7.84 -9.66 -12.77
C ARG A 247 8.54 -8.72 -11.79
N ASN A 248 9.51 -8.00 -12.28
CA ASN A 248 10.14 -6.94 -11.51
C ASN A 248 9.30 -5.65 -11.55
N PRO A 249 8.91 -5.13 -10.36
CA PRO A 249 9.22 -5.66 -9.04
C PRO A 249 8.15 -6.59 -8.46
N VAL A 250 8.59 -7.57 -7.63
CA VAL A 250 7.79 -8.05 -6.51
C VAL A 250 7.78 -6.94 -5.47
N HIS A 251 6.62 -6.31 -5.25
CA HIS A 251 6.59 -5.01 -4.57
C HIS A 251 6.18 -5.04 -3.09
N CYS A 252 5.43 -6.03 -2.68
CA CYS A 252 5.09 -6.30 -1.28
C CYS A 252 5.04 -7.80 -0.97
N ALA A 253 5.18 -8.16 0.30
CA ALA A 253 4.98 -9.52 0.83
C ALA A 253 4.47 -9.42 2.27
N GLU A 254 3.15 -9.45 2.45
CA GLU A 254 2.47 -9.12 3.71
C GLU A 254 1.99 -10.39 4.44
N PRO A 255 2.60 -10.77 5.57
CA PRO A 255 2.11 -11.88 6.39
C PRO A 255 0.84 -11.50 7.15
N THR A 256 -0.03 -12.49 7.38
CA THR A 256 -1.31 -12.33 8.06
C THR A 256 -1.39 -13.14 9.36
N ASN A 257 -2.34 -12.79 10.24
CA ASN A 257 -2.55 -13.43 11.52
C ASN A 257 -2.92 -14.93 11.39
N ASP A 258 -3.56 -15.31 10.29
CA ASP A 258 -3.97 -16.69 10.00
C ASP A 258 -2.92 -17.52 9.22
N GLY A 259 -1.71 -16.98 9.07
CA GLY A 259 -0.58 -17.74 8.54
C GLY A 259 -0.43 -17.73 7.03
N LEU A 260 -1.08 -16.80 6.34
CA LEU A 260 -0.90 -16.59 4.91
C LEU A 260 0.05 -15.42 4.63
N VAL A 261 0.57 -15.36 3.41
CA VAL A 261 1.42 -14.27 2.90
C VAL A 261 0.85 -13.79 1.57
N TYR A 262 0.50 -12.51 1.50
CA TYR A 262 -0.02 -11.87 0.30
C TYR A 262 1.10 -11.13 -0.41
N VAL A 263 1.30 -11.42 -1.70
CA VAL A 263 2.45 -10.92 -2.48
C VAL A 263 1.96 -10.07 -3.64
N CYS A 264 2.49 -8.85 -3.73
CA CYS A 264 2.24 -7.92 -4.83
C CYS A 264 3.16 -8.23 -6.01
N ASP A 265 2.66 -8.88 -7.02
CA ASP A 265 3.35 -9.05 -8.30
C ASP A 265 2.91 -7.93 -9.24
N ARG A 266 3.48 -6.75 -9.03
CA ARG A 266 2.99 -5.45 -9.50
C ARG A 266 2.74 -5.41 -11.01
N PRO A 267 3.74 -5.68 -11.88
CA PRO A 267 3.52 -5.56 -13.33
C PRO A 267 2.77 -6.73 -13.97
N ASN A 268 2.43 -7.77 -13.19
CA ASN A 268 1.51 -8.83 -13.61
C ASN A 268 0.06 -8.54 -13.20
N ASP A 269 -0.20 -7.38 -12.59
CA ASP A 269 -1.53 -6.97 -12.09
C ASP A 269 -2.16 -8.03 -11.18
N ARG A 270 -1.35 -8.71 -10.35
CA ARG A 270 -1.86 -9.81 -9.52
C ARG A 270 -1.38 -9.79 -8.08
N ILE A 271 -2.25 -10.30 -7.21
CA ILE A 271 -1.89 -10.69 -5.85
C ILE A 271 -1.80 -12.22 -5.85
N GLN A 272 -0.69 -12.77 -5.40
CA GLN A 272 -0.57 -14.20 -5.08
C GLN A 272 -0.57 -14.41 -3.58
N VAL A 273 -1.25 -15.47 -3.11
CA VAL A 273 -1.36 -15.84 -1.70
C VAL A 273 -0.63 -17.15 -1.48
N PHE A 274 0.19 -17.18 -0.44
CA PHE A 274 1.01 -18.33 -0.07
C PHE A 274 0.80 -18.71 1.38
N GLN A 275 1.13 -19.94 1.74
CA GLN A 275 1.45 -20.31 3.11
C GLN A 275 2.84 -19.74 3.48
N LYS A 276 3.15 -19.67 4.77
CA LYS A 276 4.45 -19.12 5.25
C LYS A 276 5.68 -19.91 4.79
N ASP A 277 5.50 -21.15 4.37
CA ASP A 277 6.56 -21.99 3.79
C ASP A 277 6.79 -21.76 2.29
N GLY A 278 5.99 -20.89 1.67
CA GLY A 278 6.03 -20.58 0.24
C GLY A 278 5.10 -21.42 -0.62
N LYS A 279 4.29 -22.32 -0.05
CA LYS A 279 3.30 -23.09 -0.82
C LYS A 279 2.20 -22.18 -1.34
N PHE A 280 2.00 -22.17 -2.66
CA PHE A 280 0.94 -21.39 -3.32
C PHE A 280 -0.45 -21.83 -2.89
N VAL A 281 -1.34 -20.86 -2.66
CA VAL A 281 -2.73 -21.10 -2.26
C VAL A 281 -3.70 -20.66 -3.34
N LYS A 282 -3.62 -19.37 -3.75
CA LYS A 282 -4.52 -18.77 -4.75
C LYS A 282 -3.96 -17.46 -5.28
N GLU A 283 -4.60 -16.93 -6.30
CA GLU A 283 -4.31 -15.61 -6.84
C GLU A 283 -5.55 -14.88 -7.32
N VAL A 284 -5.41 -13.57 -7.52
CA VAL A 284 -6.37 -12.74 -8.22
C VAL A 284 -5.64 -11.76 -9.13
N ARG A 285 -6.21 -11.47 -10.29
CA ARG A 285 -5.78 -10.36 -11.14
C ARG A 285 -6.62 -9.12 -10.82
N VAL A 286 -5.95 -8.00 -10.67
CA VAL A 286 -6.57 -6.72 -10.35
C VAL A 286 -6.40 -5.78 -11.55
N PHE A 287 -7.48 -5.45 -12.23
CA PHE A 287 -7.48 -4.59 -13.43
C PHE A 287 -6.42 -4.99 -14.47
N PRO A 288 -6.50 -6.20 -15.02
CA PRO A 288 -5.43 -6.79 -15.83
C PRO A 288 -5.13 -6.06 -17.15
N ASN A 289 -5.92 -5.07 -17.52
CA ASN A 289 -5.63 -4.20 -18.68
C ASN A 289 -4.72 -3.02 -18.30
N THR A 290 -4.29 -2.91 -17.04
CA THR A 290 -3.31 -1.93 -16.61
C THR A 290 -1.93 -2.31 -17.16
N ARG A 291 -1.27 -1.37 -17.79
CA ARG A 291 0.05 -1.58 -18.41
C ARG A 291 1.11 -0.70 -17.75
N GLY A 292 2.36 -0.91 -18.13
CA GLY A 292 3.50 -0.17 -17.57
C GLY A 292 3.83 -0.67 -16.17
N ASP A 293 3.63 0.17 -15.16
CA ASP A 293 3.98 -0.18 -13.78
C ASP A 293 3.01 -1.16 -13.09
N GLY A 294 1.87 -1.46 -13.74
CA GLY A 294 0.85 -2.38 -13.19
C GLY A 294 -0.02 -1.74 -12.11
N SER A 295 -1.01 -2.51 -11.61
CA SER A 295 -2.06 -2.05 -10.69
C SER A 295 -1.82 -2.43 -9.21
N VAL A 296 -0.98 -3.41 -8.91
CA VAL A 296 -0.83 -3.98 -7.56
C VAL A 296 0.44 -3.44 -6.91
N TRP A 297 0.38 -2.20 -6.38
CA TRP A 297 1.56 -1.54 -5.86
C TRP A 297 1.88 -1.92 -4.41
N ASP A 298 0.95 -1.73 -3.50
CA ASP A 298 1.16 -2.06 -2.09
C ASP A 298 -0.16 -2.41 -1.40
N ILE A 299 -0.12 -3.21 -0.34
CA ILE A 299 -1.30 -3.60 0.42
C ILE A 299 -1.10 -3.40 1.91
N ALA A 300 -2.23 -3.17 2.61
CA ALA A 300 -2.32 -3.20 4.06
C ALA A 300 -3.62 -3.93 4.46
N PHE A 301 -3.70 -4.38 5.71
CA PHE A 301 -4.88 -5.06 6.23
C PHE A 301 -5.62 -4.22 7.26
N SER A 302 -6.93 -4.48 7.39
CA SER A 302 -7.71 -3.95 8.50
C SER A 302 -7.22 -4.49 9.85
N LYS A 303 -7.42 -3.71 10.90
CA LYS A 303 -6.88 -4.02 12.25
C LYS A 303 -7.80 -4.90 13.11
N ASP A 304 -8.92 -5.36 12.56
CA ASP A 304 -9.71 -6.41 13.23
C ASP A 304 -8.89 -7.72 13.30
N PRO A 305 -9.12 -8.58 14.32
CA PRO A 305 -8.33 -9.81 14.52
C PRO A 305 -8.32 -10.76 13.32
N ALA A 306 -9.40 -10.77 12.53
CA ALA A 306 -9.51 -11.58 11.32
C ALA A 306 -8.85 -10.93 10.10
N GLN A 307 -8.45 -9.66 10.20
CA GLN A 307 -7.93 -8.87 9.07
C GLN A 307 -8.87 -9.01 7.86
N LYS A 308 -10.16 -8.76 8.10
CA LYS A 308 -11.22 -9.04 7.13
C LYS A 308 -11.03 -8.32 5.80
N TYR A 309 -10.50 -7.10 5.85
CA TYR A 309 -10.33 -6.27 4.66
C TYR A 309 -8.86 -6.13 4.29
N LEU A 310 -8.62 -6.16 2.98
CA LEU A 310 -7.36 -5.82 2.34
C LEU A 310 -7.53 -4.48 1.63
N TYR A 311 -6.62 -3.56 1.87
CA TYR A 311 -6.53 -2.27 1.18
C TYR A 311 -5.40 -2.33 0.18
N LEU A 312 -5.69 -2.09 -1.10
CA LEU A 312 -4.72 -2.13 -2.18
C LEU A 312 -4.53 -0.73 -2.77
N ALA A 313 -3.31 -0.22 -2.70
CA ALA A 313 -2.89 0.98 -3.41
C ALA A 313 -2.58 0.65 -4.87
N ASP A 314 -3.21 1.36 -5.79
CA ASP A 314 -3.00 1.26 -7.24
C ASP A 314 -2.50 2.60 -7.77
N GLY A 315 -1.19 2.72 -7.88
CA GLY A 315 -0.53 3.96 -8.31
C GLY A 315 -0.57 4.21 -9.81
N LYS A 316 -1.20 3.33 -10.58
CA LYS A 316 -1.41 3.55 -12.02
C LYS A 316 -2.83 4.02 -12.32
N ASN A 317 -3.81 3.53 -11.57
CA ASN A 317 -5.21 3.92 -11.70
C ASN A 317 -5.65 4.92 -10.62
N GLU A 318 -4.74 5.37 -9.76
CA GLU A 318 -4.91 6.39 -8.73
C GLU A 318 -6.08 6.11 -7.79
N ARG A 319 -6.06 4.91 -7.16
CA ARG A 319 -7.14 4.41 -6.32
C ARG A 319 -6.62 3.62 -5.14
N VAL A 320 -7.44 3.56 -4.08
CA VAL A 320 -7.31 2.56 -3.03
C VAL A 320 -8.54 1.66 -3.08
N TYR A 321 -8.32 0.37 -3.33
CA TYR A 321 -9.38 -0.63 -3.31
C TYR A 321 -9.57 -1.17 -1.90
N VAL A 322 -10.82 -1.40 -1.52
CA VAL A 322 -11.21 -2.16 -0.33
C VAL A 322 -11.70 -3.52 -0.80
N MET A 323 -10.96 -4.55 -0.44
CA MET A 323 -11.23 -5.93 -0.85
C MET A 323 -11.60 -6.77 0.36
N ASP A 324 -12.46 -7.76 0.17
CA ASP A 324 -12.56 -8.87 1.13
C ASP A 324 -11.30 -9.72 1.02
N ARG A 325 -10.56 -9.86 2.13
CA ARG A 325 -9.26 -10.52 2.12
C ARG A 325 -9.35 -12.01 1.78
N GLN A 326 -10.39 -12.68 2.24
CA GLN A 326 -10.53 -14.13 2.03
C GLN A 326 -10.93 -14.48 0.60
N SER A 327 -11.91 -13.79 0.05
CA SER A 327 -12.35 -14.04 -1.33
C SER A 327 -11.51 -13.33 -2.39
N LEU A 328 -10.79 -12.28 -2.01
CA LEU A 328 -10.09 -11.33 -2.89
C LEU A 328 -11.06 -10.54 -3.81
N GLU A 329 -12.35 -10.49 -3.46
CA GLU A 329 -13.33 -9.68 -4.15
C GLU A 329 -13.10 -8.18 -3.86
N ILE A 330 -13.11 -7.35 -4.90
CA ILE A 330 -13.14 -5.90 -4.74
C ILE A 330 -14.54 -5.47 -4.33
N LEU A 331 -14.69 -5.00 -3.11
CA LEU A 331 -15.97 -4.53 -2.57
C LEU A 331 -16.29 -3.12 -3.04
N THR A 332 -15.29 -2.24 -2.99
CA THR A 332 -15.42 -0.83 -3.33
C THR A 332 -14.01 -0.23 -3.53
N TYR A 333 -13.94 1.01 -3.97
CA TYR A 333 -12.71 1.80 -4.00
C TYR A 333 -13.00 3.28 -3.81
N PHE A 334 -11.98 4.05 -3.43
CA PHE A 334 -12.06 5.50 -3.29
C PHE A 334 -10.82 6.18 -3.87
N GLY A 335 -10.95 7.50 -4.08
CA GLY A 335 -9.92 8.34 -4.67
C GLY A 335 -10.01 8.44 -6.19
N ASP A 336 -9.20 9.31 -6.74
CA ASP A 336 -9.08 9.59 -8.18
C ASP A 336 -7.74 10.26 -8.47
N GLY A 337 -7.37 10.40 -9.73
CA GLY A 337 -6.19 11.14 -10.15
C GLY A 337 -6.30 12.64 -9.88
N GLY A 338 -5.26 13.23 -9.32
CA GLY A 338 -5.20 14.66 -9.05
C GLY A 338 -4.30 15.05 -7.87
N ARG A 339 -4.35 16.32 -7.48
CA ARG A 339 -3.48 16.88 -6.44
C ARG A 339 -4.25 17.42 -5.22
N GLN A 340 -5.58 17.37 -5.25
CA GLN A 340 -6.37 17.74 -4.08
C GLN A 340 -6.28 16.66 -3.00
N PRO A 341 -6.47 16.97 -1.72
CA PRO A 341 -6.58 15.94 -0.68
C PRO A 341 -7.61 14.88 -1.06
N GLY A 342 -7.28 13.60 -0.87
CA GLY A 342 -8.12 12.47 -1.28
C GLY A 342 -7.99 12.07 -2.76
N GLN A 343 -7.23 12.80 -3.54
CA GLN A 343 -6.77 12.43 -4.89
C GLN A 343 -5.29 12.04 -4.83
N TRP A 344 -4.78 11.33 -5.84
CA TRP A 344 -3.39 10.90 -5.90
C TRP A 344 -2.71 11.21 -7.22
N PHE A 345 -1.39 11.29 -7.12
CA PHE A 345 -0.47 11.19 -8.23
C PHE A 345 0.56 10.11 -7.90
N ALA A 346 0.40 8.94 -8.50
CA ALA A 346 1.21 7.76 -8.25
C ALA A 346 1.25 7.34 -6.76
N VAL A 347 0.07 7.00 -6.20
CA VAL A 347 0.00 6.41 -4.86
C VAL A 347 0.91 5.18 -4.78
N HIS A 348 1.84 5.14 -3.81
CA HIS A 348 2.91 4.16 -3.81
C HIS A 348 2.82 3.14 -2.68
N SER A 349 2.84 3.60 -1.45
CA SER A 349 2.78 2.74 -0.28
C SER A 349 1.57 3.05 0.58
N ILE A 350 1.11 2.04 1.33
CA ILE A 350 -0.05 2.11 2.21
C ILE A 350 0.25 1.42 3.54
N ALA A 351 -0.18 2.03 4.64
CA ALA A 351 -0.11 1.44 5.98
C ALA A 351 -1.37 1.77 6.78
N THR A 352 -1.62 1.02 7.86
CA THR A 352 -2.74 1.24 8.78
C THR A 352 -2.23 1.37 10.21
N ASP A 353 -2.78 2.34 10.98
CA ASP A 353 -2.54 2.45 12.41
C ASP A 353 -3.48 1.55 13.25
N SER A 354 -3.31 1.52 14.57
CA SER A 354 -4.13 0.70 15.47
C SER A 354 -5.61 1.05 15.47
N LYS A 355 -5.96 2.28 15.07
CA LYS A 355 -7.34 2.78 14.97
C LYS A 355 -7.98 2.49 13.62
N GLY A 356 -7.24 1.89 12.70
CA GLY A 356 -7.67 1.55 11.35
C GLY A 356 -7.61 2.70 10.35
N ASN A 357 -6.99 3.85 10.70
CA ASN A 357 -6.73 4.89 9.72
C ASN A 357 -5.73 4.40 8.67
N ILE A 358 -5.88 4.90 7.45
CA ILE A 358 -4.96 4.60 6.35
C ILE A 358 -4.01 5.78 6.14
N TYR A 359 -2.76 5.47 5.88
CA TYR A 359 -1.74 6.41 5.44
C TYR A 359 -1.22 5.98 4.08
N THR A 360 -1.15 6.92 3.12
CA THR A 360 -0.64 6.66 1.78
C THR A 360 0.46 7.63 1.42
N THR A 361 1.43 7.16 0.65
CA THR A 361 2.51 7.99 0.10
C THR A 361 2.43 8.08 -1.40
N GLU A 362 3.00 9.12 -1.97
CA GLU A 362 3.01 9.37 -3.42
C GLU A 362 4.44 9.52 -3.93
N THR A 363 4.75 8.74 -4.95
CA THR A 363 6.06 8.78 -5.63
C THR A 363 6.05 9.73 -6.82
N TYR A 364 7.12 9.73 -7.59
CA TYR A 364 7.33 10.63 -8.73
C TYR A 364 7.04 12.09 -8.34
N GLU A 365 6.16 12.76 -9.07
CA GLU A 365 5.77 14.15 -8.83
C GLU A 365 4.66 14.33 -7.78
N GLY A 366 4.16 13.25 -7.18
CA GLY A 366 3.21 13.29 -6.07
C GLY A 366 3.82 13.88 -4.81
N LYS A 367 4.99 13.39 -4.41
CA LYS A 367 5.84 13.92 -3.33
C LYS A 367 5.06 14.24 -2.05
N ARG A 368 4.12 13.39 -1.66
CA ARG A 368 3.15 13.68 -0.63
C ARG A 368 2.84 12.47 0.26
N LEU A 369 2.39 12.76 1.47
CA LEU A 369 1.85 11.83 2.45
C LEU A 369 0.42 12.27 2.80
N GLN A 370 -0.54 11.34 2.86
CA GLN A 370 -1.91 11.64 3.23
C GLN A 370 -2.43 10.66 4.28
N LYS A 371 -3.33 11.15 5.16
CA LYS A 371 -4.07 10.37 6.15
C LYS A 371 -5.54 10.28 5.76
N PHE A 372 -6.10 9.09 5.88
CA PHE A 372 -7.53 8.80 5.69
C PHE A 372 -8.09 8.25 7.00
N ALA A 373 -8.91 9.05 7.65
CA ALA A 373 -9.55 8.70 8.92
C ALA A 373 -10.59 7.61 8.70
N TYR A 374 -10.51 6.53 9.45
CA TYR A 374 -11.48 5.44 9.45
C TYR A 374 -12.81 5.89 10.09
N ARG A 375 -13.91 5.65 9.41
CA ARG A 375 -15.27 6.03 9.82
C ARG A 375 -16.16 4.83 10.14
N GLY A 376 -15.56 3.67 10.39
CA GLY A 376 -16.30 2.45 10.68
C GLY A 376 -16.76 1.71 9.42
N ILE A 377 -17.47 0.61 9.63
CA ILE A 377 -18.14 -0.16 8.58
C ILE A 377 -19.46 0.52 8.28
N GLN A 378 -19.70 0.83 7.02
CA GLN A 378 -20.91 1.51 6.56
C GLN A 378 -21.40 0.90 5.25
N ALA A 379 -22.68 1.13 4.93
CA ALA A 379 -23.19 0.86 3.60
C ALA A 379 -22.59 1.88 2.63
N VAL A 380 -21.63 1.42 1.82
CA VAL A 380 -20.96 2.24 0.81
C VAL A 380 -21.33 1.77 -0.59
N LYS A 381 -21.20 2.65 -1.57
CA LYS A 381 -21.43 2.31 -2.98
C LYS A 381 -20.47 1.21 -3.42
N ARG A 382 -20.98 0.15 -4.01
CA ARG A 382 -20.17 -0.85 -4.70
C ARG A 382 -19.54 -0.19 -5.94
N GLY A 383 -18.23 -0.39 -6.14
CA GLY A 383 -17.46 0.35 -7.12
C GLY A 383 -16.95 1.69 -6.56
N ALA A 384 -17.01 2.79 -7.32
CA ALA A 384 -16.42 4.06 -6.93
C ALA A 384 -17.21 4.77 -5.81
N GLN A 385 -16.54 5.09 -4.70
CA GLN A 385 -17.06 5.99 -3.67
C GLN A 385 -16.78 7.48 -4.00
N GLY A 386 -15.93 7.74 -4.97
CA GLY A 386 -15.41 9.08 -5.27
C GLY A 386 -14.28 9.50 -4.34
N VAL A 387 -13.98 10.80 -4.31
CA VAL A 387 -12.96 11.38 -3.44
C VAL A 387 -13.51 11.47 -2.00
N PRO A 388 -12.79 10.94 -1.00
CA PRO A 388 -13.30 10.79 0.37
C PRO A 388 -13.15 12.08 1.20
N TRP A 389 -13.78 13.17 0.78
CA TRP A 389 -13.79 14.43 1.51
C TRP A 389 -14.65 14.36 2.78
N PRO A 390 -14.26 15.07 3.86
CA PRO A 390 -15.08 15.21 5.03
C PRO A 390 -16.42 15.88 4.68
N VAL A 391 -17.52 15.22 5.01
CA VAL A 391 -18.85 15.83 4.89
C VAL A 391 -19.06 16.73 6.11
N ARG A 392 -19.21 18.03 5.94
CA ARG A 392 -19.60 18.92 7.04
C ARG A 392 -20.95 18.47 7.59
N ALA A 393 -21.03 18.23 8.91
CA ALA A 393 -22.30 18.01 9.57
C ALA A 393 -23.20 19.21 9.31
N GLY A 394 -24.31 19.01 8.58
CA GLY A 394 -25.29 20.07 8.27
C GLY A 394 -25.34 20.54 6.81
N ALA A 395 -24.49 20.07 5.90
CA ALA A 395 -24.68 20.30 4.47
C ALA A 395 -25.76 19.35 3.95
N ALA A 396 -26.94 19.87 3.70
CA ALA A 396 -27.94 19.13 2.92
C ALA A 396 -27.35 18.80 1.55
N ARG A 397 -27.60 17.60 1.08
CA ARG A 397 -27.24 17.21 -0.30
C ARG A 397 -28.28 17.90 -1.20
N ASP A 398 -27.84 18.87 -1.98
CA ASP A 398 -28.58 19.35 -3.14
C ASP A 398 -28.55 18.30 -4.25
#